data_da0a95d33ca30068ff931bd76030ab8e
#
_entry.id   da0a95d33ca30068ff931bd76030ab8e
#
_cell.length_a   1.000
_cell.length_b   1.000
_cell.length_c   1.000
_cell.angle_alpha   90.00
_cell.angle_beta   90.00
_cell.angle_gamma   90.00
#
_symmetry.space_group_name_H-M   'P 1'
#
loop_
_entity.id
_entity.type
_entity.pdbx_description
1 polymer ?
#
loop_
_entity_poly.entity_id
_entity_poly.type
_entity_poly.pdbx_seq_one_letter_code
_entity_poly.pdbx_strand_id
1 'polypeptide(L)' 'TSAKNVADMISDLEKQFPGMKERLCDSDGSIRKFINVYVNEEDIRFLGGITTEIKDDDTVSIIPAIAGGI' A
#
# COMPACT_ATOMS: atom_id res chain seq x y z
N THR A 1 -5.34 -13.10 -1.69
CA THR A 1 -5.49 -12.20 -2.83
C THR A 1 -4.64 -12.65 -4.00
N SER A 2 -5.05 -12.31 -5.20
CA SER A 2 -4.31 -12.62 -6.41
C SER A 2 -3.48 -11.42 -6.90
N ALA A 3 -3.32 -10.42 -6.07
CA ALA A 3 -2.55 -9.24 -6.42
C ALA A 3 -1.09 -9.61 -6.72
N LYS A 4 -0.55 -9.05 -7.79
CA LYS A 4 0.82 -9.33 -8.23
C LYS A 4 1.79 -8.26 -7.76
N ASN A 5 1.29 -7.09 -7.44
CA ASN A 5 2.10 -5.98 -6.95
C ASN A 5 1.25 -5.11 -6.03
N VAL A 6 1.89 -4.10 -5.45
CA VAL A 6 1.20 -3.22 -4.48
C VAL A 6 0.04 -2.49 -5.15
N ALA A 7 0.19 -2.03 -6.38
CA ALA A 7 -0.88 -1.33 -7.08
C ALA A 7 -2.11 -2.23 -7.26
N ASP A 8 -1.90 -3.49 -7.62
CA ASP A 8 -2.99 -4.45 -7.74
C ASP A 8 -3.67 -4.69 -6.40
N MET A 9 -2.88 -4.78 -5.33
CA MET A 9 -3.41 -4.96 -3.99
C MET A 9 -4.31 -3.79 -3.61
N ILE A 10 -3.88 -2.57 -3.90
CA ILE A 10 -4.65 -1.37 -3.59
C ILE A 10 -5.96 -1.37 -4.39
N SER A 11 -5.91 -1.78 -5.65
CA SER A 11 -7.12 -1.89 -6.48
C SER A 11 -8.10 -2.90 -5.91
N ASP A 12 -7.60 -4.03 -5.42
CA ASP A 12 -8.45 -5.03 -4.78
C ASP A 12 -9.08 -4.49 -3.51
N LEU A 13 -8.31 -3.76 -2.72
CA LEU A 13 -8.84 -3.14 -1.50
C LEU A 13 -9.91 -2.12 -1.83
N GLU A 14 -9.74 -1.36 -2.90
CA GLU A 14 -10.73 -0.38 -3.31
C GLU A 14 -12.06 -1.05 -3.69
N LYS A 15 -11.99 -2.21 -4.32
CA LYS A 15 -13.20 -2.96 -4.68
C LYS A 15 -13.94 -3.45 -3.45
N GLN A 16 -13.20 -3.87 -2.42
CA GLN A 16 -13.80 -4.39 -1.19
C GLN A 16 -14.20 -3.28 -0.24
N PHE A 17 -13.43 -2.20 -0.23
CA PHE A 17 -13.64 -1.07 0.67
C PHE A 17 -13.54 0.22 -0.12
N PRO A 18 -14.64 0.66 -0.77
CA PRO A 18 -14.63 1.88 -1.58
C PRO A 18 -14.13 3.08 -0.77
N GLY A 19 -13.23 3.85 -1.37
CA GLY A 19 -12.58 4.96 -0.71
C GLY A 19 -11.22 4.64 -0.13
N MET A 20 -10.84 3.36 -0.10
CA MET A 20 -9.56 2.95 0.47
C MET A 20 -8.39 3.49 -0.35
N LYS A 21 -8.50 3.49 -1.66
CA LYS A 21 -7.44 3.98 -2.54
C LYS A 21 -7.15 5.45 -2.28
N GLU A 22 -8.18 6.26 -2.06
CA GLU A 22 -8.00 7.67 -1.74
C GLU A 22 -7.29 7.89 -0.42
N ARG A 23 -7.49 6.97 0.51
CA ARG A 23 -6.84 7.06 1.82
C ARG A 23 -5.38 6.64 1.77
N LEU A 24 -5.06 5.70 0.90
CA LEU A 24 -3.70 5.15 0.81
C LEU A 24 -2.83 5.89 -0.18
N CYS A 25 -3.43 6.49 -1.20
CA CYS A 25 -2.68 7.11 -2.29
C CYS A 25 -3.01 8.58 -2.43
N ASP A 26 -2.02 9.33 -2.92
CA ASP A 26 -2.21 10.72 -3.33
C ASP A 26 -2.82 10.76 -4.72
N SER A 27 -3.15 11.96 -5.18
CA SER A 27 -3.75 12.16 -6.49
C SER A 27 -2.88 11.69 -7.64
N ASP A 28 -1.58 11.60 -7.42
CA ASP A 28 -0.65 11.10 -8.44
C ASP A 28 -0.50 9.58 -8.43
N GLY A 29 -1.21 8.90 -7.54
CA GLY A 29 -1.17 7.45 -7.45
C GLY A 29 -0.11 6.88 -6.51
N SER A 30 0.71 7.73 -5.94
CA SER A 30 1.74 7.29 -5.00
C SER A 30 1.17 7.11 -3.60
N ILE A 31 1.80 6.28 -2.80
CA ILE A 31 1.42 6.10 -1.40
C ILE A 31 1.61 7.41 -0.65
N ARG A 32 0.63 7.77 0.16
CA ARG A 32 0.68 9.00 0.94
C ARG A 32 1.87 9.00 1.91
N LYS A 33 2.38 10.20 2.22
CA LYS A 33 3.54 10.38 3.10
C LYS A 33 3.36 9.70 4.46
N PHE A 34 2.15 9.76 4.97
CA PHE A 34 1.87 9.27 6.32
C PHE A 34 1.41 7.82 6.35
N ILE A 35 1.48 7.15 5.20
CA ILE A 35 1.14 5.74 5.11
C ILE A 35 2.43 4.98 4.80
N ASN A 36 2.71 3.97 5.60
CA ASN A 36 3.84 3.08 5.36
C ASN A 36 3.32 1.72 4.92
N VAL A 37 3.86 1.22 3.83
CA VAL A 37 3.53 -0.12 3.36
C VAL A 37 4.80 -0.94 3.35
N TYR A 38 4.74 -2.10 3.97
CA TYR A 38 5.87 -3.01 4.09
C TYR A 38 5.55 -4.33 3.42
N VAL A 39 6.51 -4.86 2.69
CA VAL A 39 6.45 -6.21 2.14
C VAL A 39 7.56 -7.00 2.81
N ASN A 40 7.20 -7.99 3.62
CA ASN A 40 8.15 -8.77 4.40
C ASN A 40 9.05 -7.90 5.28
N GLU A 41 8.43 -6.91 5.91
CA GLU A 41 9.11 -5.97 6.82
C GLU A 41 10.03 -4.97 6.11
N GLU A 42 9.97 -4.89 4.79
CA GLU A 42 10.72 -3.89 4.03
C GLU A 42 9.77 -2.83 3.50
N ASP A 43 10.09 -1.57 3.75
CA ASP A 43 9.31 -0.46 3.25
C ASP A 43 9.40 -0.43 1.72
N ILE A 44 8.25 -0.36 1.06
CA ILE A 44 8.22 -0.38 -0.41
C ILE A 44 8.88 0.84 -1.03
N ARG A 45 9.09 1.90 -0.27
CA ARG A 45 9.81 3.09 -0.75
C ARG A 45 11.25 2.76 -1.10
N PHE A 46 11.82 1.77 -0.45
CA PHE A 46 13.17 1.28 -0.75
C PHE A 46 13.18 0.13 -1.74
N LEU A 47 12.01 -0.26 -2.20
CA LEU A 47 11.84 -1.30 -3.22
C LEU A 47 11.38 -0.62 -4.52
N GLY A 48 10.22 -0.97 -5.00
CA GLY A 48 9.69 -0.40 -6.22
C GLY A 48 8.47 0.49 -6.03
N GLY A 49 8.20 0.94 -4.81
CA GLY A 49 6.99 1.70 -4.54
C GLY A 49 5.76 0.86 -4.85
N ILE A 50 4.79 1.45 -5.53
CA ILE A 50 3.57 0.72 -5.87
C ILE A 50 3.78 -0.36 -6.92
N THR A 51 4.93 -0.37 -7.59
CA THR A 51 5.25 -1.42 -8.56
C THR A 51 5.96 -2.61 -7.92
N THR A 52 6.19 -2.56 -6.60
CA THR A 52 6.82 -3.66 -5.88
C THR A 52 6.02 -4.94 -6.06
N GLU A 53 6.68 -6.00 -6.49
CA GLU A 53 6.03 -7.29 -6.67
C GLU A 53 5.63 -7.91 -5.35
N ILE A 54 4.48 -8.56 -5.35
CA ILE A 54 4.00 -9.32 -4.19
C ILE A 54 3.81 -10.76 -4.62
N LYS A 55 4.37 -11.68 -3.83
CA LYS A 55 4.22 -13.11 -4.07
C LYS A 55 3.24 -13.69 -3.07
N ASP A 56 2.76 -14.90 -3.35
CA ASP A 56 1.70 -15.52 -2.57
C ASP A 56 2.02 -15.65 -1.08
N ASP A 57 3.28 -15.91 -0.74
CA ASP A 57 3.68 -16.08 0.65
C ASP A 57 4.30 -14.82 1.26
N ASP A 58 4.23 -13.70 0.56
CA ASP A 58 4.71 -12.44 1.11
C ASP A 58 3.70 -11.87 2.11
N THR A 59 4.23 -11.27 3.16
CA THR A 59 3.42 -10.57 4.15
C THR A 59 3.43 -9.08 3.84
N VAL A 60 2.25 -8.51 3.69
CA VAL A 60 2.12 -7.08 3.42
C VAL A 60 1.51 -6.40 4.63
N SER A 61 2.15 -5.37 5.13
CA SER A 61 1.67 -4.60 6.27
C SER A 61 1.45 -3.16 5.86
N ILE A 62 0.31 -2.61 6.23
CA ILE A 62 -0.02 -1.21 5.97
C ILE A 62 -0.16 -0.52 7.32
N ILE A 63 0.71 0.44 7.57
CA ILE A 63 0.75 1.14 8.85
C ILE A 63 0.50 2.62 8.61
N PRO A 64 -0.68 3.12 8.96
CA PRO A 64 -0.95 4.56 8.85
C PRO A 64 -0.24 5.29 9.99
N ALA A 65 0.61 6.22 9.64
CA ALA A 65 1.24 7.08 10.62
C ALA A 65 0.42 8.36 10.69
N ILE A 66 -0.32 8.53 11.77
CA ILE A 66 -1.18 9.70 11.93
C ILE A 66 -0.35 10.81 12.59
N ALA A 67 0.45 11.47 11.77
CA ALA A 67 1.30 12.54 12.27
C ALA A 67 0.44 13.70 12.75
N GLY A 68 0.70 14.14 13.94
CA GLY A 68 -0.05 15.23 14.52
C GLY A 68 -1.51 14.91 14.80
N GLY A 69 -1.91 13.73 14.50
CA GLY A 69 -3.27 13.29 14.72
C GLY A 69 -3.56 12.90 16.13
N ILE A 70 -2.79 13.29 16.93
CA ILE A 70 -2.93 13.01 18.32
C ILE A 70 -3.83 13.98 19.00
#